data_cd7ffe797629c2d947d4b411b333abca
#
_entry.id   cd7ffe797629c2d947d4b411b333abca
#
_cell.length_a   1.000
_cell.length_b   1.000
_cell.length_c   1.000
_cell.angle_alpha   90.00
_cell.angle_beta   90.00
_cell.angle_gamma   90.00
#
_symmetry.space_group_name_H-M   'P 1'
#
loop_
_entity.id
_entity.type
_entity.pdbx_description
1 polymer ?
#
loop_
_entity_poly.entity_id
_entity_poly.type
_entity_poly.pdbx_seq_one_letter_code
_entity_poly.pdbx_strand_id
1 'polypeptide(L)'
;MMDFSFAQMKYEVHVTSAMKKDYKLAKKRGYNIAEFAEVVEKLANDTPLDERYHDHALEGNWAGHRELHIRPDWLLIYQKKENLLILELSRTGTHADLFKK
;
A
#
# COMPACT_ATOMS: atom_id res chain seq x y z
N MET A 1 11.64 6.35 -9.53
CA MET A 1 10.62 5.38 -9.94
C MET A 1 10.51 4.26 -8.94
N MET A 2 9.30 3.81 -8.70
CA MET A 2 9.10 2.66 -7.83
C MET A 2 9.66 1.41 -8.50
N ASP A 3 10.59 0.76 -7.82
CA ASP A 3 11.17 -0.48 -8.33
C ASP A 3 11.04 -1.53 -7.25
N PHE A 4 10.10 -2.43 -7.43
CA PHE A 4 9.90 -3.53 -6.51
C PHE A 4 10.40 -4.81 -7.16
N SER A 5 11.70 -5.05 -7.05
CA SER A 5 12.32 -6.24 -7.61
C SER A 5 11.94 -7.47 -6.79
N PHE A 6 10.66 -7.81 -6.81
CA PHE A 6 10.13 -8.91 -6.02
C PHE A 6 9.98 -10.16 -6.88
N ALA A 7 11.09 -10.61 -7.46
CA ALA A 7 11.07 -11.66 -8.47
C ALA A 7 10.43 -12.97 -8.01
N GLN A 8 10.37 -13.22 -6.71
CA GLN A 8 9.82 -14.48 -6.19
C GLN A 8 8.62 -14.26 -5.29
N MET A 9 7.92 -13.15 -5.48
CA MET A 9 6.73 -12.87 -4.70
C MET A 9 5.55 -13.69 -5.20
N LYS A 10 4.67 -14.06 -4.26
CA LYS A 10 3.46 -14.77 -4.60
C LYS A 10 2.53 -13.93 -5.48
N TYR A 11 2.46 -12.61 -5.20
CA TYR A 11 1.63 -11.68 -5.95
C TYR A 11 2.51 -10.77 -6.80
N GLU A 12 2.03 -10.49 -8.01
CA GLU A 12 2.67 -9.48 -8.86
C GLU A 12 2.20 -8.11 -8.41
N VAL A 13 3.14 -7.18 -8.19
CA VAL A 13 2.82 -5.86 -7.67
C VAL A 13 2.53 -4.90 -8.82
N HIS A 14 1.35 -4.31 -8.80
CA HIS A 14 0.93 -3.28 -9.75
C HIS A 14 0.67 -1.98 -9.00
N VAL A 15 0.93 -0.85 -9.64
CA VAL A 15 0.70 0.46 -9.03
C VAL A 15 -0.18 1.31 -9.93
N THR A 16 -1.08 2.07 -9.30
CA THR A 16 -1.92 3.01 -10.05
C THR A 16 -1.15 4.28 -10.35
N SER A 17 -1.66 5.09 -11.29
CA SER A 17 -1.08 6.40 -11.56
C SER A 17 -1.12 7.29 -10.33
N ALA A 18 -2.20 7.22 -9.56
CA ALA A 18 -2.33 7.98 -8.32
C ALA A 18 -1.26 7.56 -7.32
N MET A 19 -1.02 6.25 -7.19
CA MET A 19 0.02 5.75 -6.30
C MET A 19 1.40 6.28 -6.68
N LYS A 20 1.70 6.36 -7.97
CA LYS A 20 3.00 6.87 -8.41
C LYS A 20 3.22 8.30 -7.94
N LYS A 21 2.18 9.13 -8.04
CA LYS A 21 2.25 10.52 -7.56
C LYS A 21 2.38 10.56 -6.04
N ASP A 22 1.60 9.73 -5.35
CA ASP A 22 1.64 9.66 -3.89
C ASP A 22 3.02 9.24 -3.40
N TYR A 23 3.63 8.28 -4.08
CA TYR A 23 4.94 7.76 -3.71
C TYR A 23 6.01 8.86 -3.84
N LYS A 24 5.96 9.64 -4.93
CA LYS A 24 6.88 10.75 -5.11
C LYS A 24 6.74 11.78 -3.99
N LEU A 25 5.49 12.06 -3.60
CA LEU A 25 5.24 13.00 -2.52
C LEU A 25 5.77 12.47 -1.19
N ALA A 26 5.58 11.17 -0.92
CA ALA A 26 6.09 10.55 0.30
C ALA A 26 7.62 10.68 0.37
N LYS A 27 8.31 10.43 -0.74
CA LYS A 27 9.76 10.60 -0.80
C LYS A 27 10.15 12.05 -0.54
N LYS A 28 9.43 12.98 -1.15
CA LYS A 28 9.72 14.41 -1.00
C LYS A 28 9.52 14.86 0.45
N ARG A 29 8.56 14.27 1.15
CA ARG A 29 8.31 14.55 2.56
C ARG A 29 9.32 13.90 3.49
N GLY A 30 10.22 13.07 2.97
CA GLY A 30 11.22 12.40 3.78
C GLY A 30 10.72 11.16 4.49
N TYR A 31 9.60 10.58 4.02
CA TYR A 31 9.09 9.34 4.62
C TYR A 31 10.06 8.19 4.38
N ASN A 32 10.08 7.25 5.31
CA ASN A 32 11.00 6.11 5.22
C ASN A 32 10.50 5.10 4.18
N ILE A 33 11.02 5.23 2.97
CA ILE A 33 10.59 4.40 1.84
C ILE A 33 10.92 2.92 2.06
N ALA A 34 11.95 2.62 2.86
CA ALA A 34 12.28 1.22 3.19
C ALA A 34 11.15 0.57 3.97
N GLU A 35 10.46 1.31 4.84
CA GLU A 35 9.31 0.77 5.55
C GLU A 35 8.16 0.46 4.60
N PHE A 36 7.95 1.33 3.61
CA PHE A 36 6.94 1.10 2.59
C PHE A 36 7.24 -0.20 1.84
N ALA A 37 8.49 -0.35 1.40
CA ALA A 37 8.90 -1.55 0.66
C ALA A 37 8.75 -2.82 1.48
N GLU A 38 9.07 -2.76 2.77
CA GLU A 38 8.95 -3.91 3.66
C GLU A 38 7.50 -4.37 3.78
N VAL A 39 6.57 -3.41 3.92
CA VAL A 39 5.14 -3.73 4.04
C VAL A 39 4.64 -4.33 2.73
N VAL A 40 5.03 -3.75 1.59
CA VAL A 40 4.62 -4.27 0.29
C VAL A 40 5.11 -5.70 0.10
N GLU A 41 6.34 -5.97 0.49
CA GLU A 41 6.90 -7.32 0.40
C GLU A 41 6.09 -8.32 1.21
N LYS A 42 5.72 -7.94 2.43
CA LYS A 42 4.91 -8.82 3.28
C LYS A 42 3.54 -9.07 2.66
N LEU A 43 2.91 -8.03 2.11
CA LEU A 43 1.62 -8.19 1.45
C LEU A 43 1.74 -9.10 0.22
N ALA A 44 2.78 -8.92 -0.56
CA ALA A 44 2.96 -9.67 -1.80
C ALA A 44 3.26 -11.15 -1.55
N ASN A 45 3.74 -11.49 -0.36
CA ASN A 45 4.05 -12.87 0.02
C ASN A 45 3.00 -13.49 0.95
N ASP A 46 1.90 -12.78 1.23
CA ASP A 46 0.91 -13.21 2.23
C ASP A 46 1.53 -13.45 3.60
N THR A 47 2.60 -12.73 3.92
CA THR A 47 3.18 -12.80 5.26
C THR A 47 2.21 -12.13 6.24
N PRO A 48 1.88 -12.77 7.37
CA PRO A 48 0.98 -12.15 8.34
C PRO A 48 1.54 -10.80 8.81
N LEU A 49 0.65 -9.81 8.88
CA LEU A 49 1.04 -8.47 9.31
C LEU A 49 0.87 -8.32 10.81
N ASP A 50 1.80 -7.59 11.42
CA ASP A 50 1.72 -7.24 12.84
C ASP A 50 0.46 -6.38 13.06
N GLU A 51 -0.16 -6.55 14.23
CA GLU A 51 -1.37 -5.81 14.58
C GLU A 51 -1.18 -4.30 14.55
N ARG A 52 0.04 -3.83 14.75
CA ARG A 52 0.35 -2.40 14.74
C ARG A 52 -0.01 -1.73 13.42
N TYR A 53 -0.11 -2.50 12.33
CA TYR A 53 -0.45 -1.93 11.02
C TYR A 53 -1.95 -1.68 10.86
N HIS A 54 -2.79 -2.22 11.75
CA HIS A 54 -4.24 -2.02 11.71
C HIS A 54 -4.84 -2.29 10.33
N ASP A 55 -4.43 -3.39 9.70
CA ASP A 55 -4.92 -3.76 8.37
C ASP A 55 -6.41 -4.12 8.45
N HIS A 56 -7.23 -3.45 7.64
CA HIS A 56 -8.67 -3.68 7.66
C HIS A 56 -9.29 -3.35 6.30
N ALA A 57 -10.47 -3.94 6.05
CA ALA A 57 -11.22 -3.69 4.82
C ALA A 57 -11.88 -2.32 4.88
N LEU A 58 -11.95 -1.68 3.72
CA LEU A 58 -12.64 -0.40 3.58
C LEU A 58 -14.04 -0.60 3.04
N GLU A 59 -14.88 0.42 3.22
CA GLU A 59 -16.26 0.41 2.76
C GLU A 59 -16.53 1.63 1.89
N GLY A 60 -17.77 1.77 1.42
CA GLY A 60 -18.18 2.91 0.61
C GLY A 60 -17.46 2.95 -0.72
N ASN A 61 -16.95 4.11 -1.08
CA ASN A 61 -16.26 4.28 -2.36
C ASN A 61 -15.00 3.42 -2.51
N TRP A 62 -14.47 2.94 -1.39
CA TRP A 62 -13.28 2.10 -1.39
C TRP A 62 -13.60 0.62 -1.14
N ALA A 63 -14.87 0.22 -1.29
CA ALA A 63 -15.25 -1.18 -1.11
C ALA A 63 -14.38 -2.07 -2.00
N GLY A 64 -13.97 -3.21 -1.45
CA GLY A 64 -13.07 -4.13 -2.15
C GLY A 64 -11.60 -3.84 -1.92
N HIS A 65 -11.29 -2.71 -1.31
CA HIS A 65 -9.92 -2.34 -0.96
C HIS A 65 -9.68 -2.54 0.52
N ARG A 66 -8.41 -2.57 0.90
CA ARG A 66 -8.00 -2.65 2.30
C ARG A 66 -7.06 -1.48 2.60
N GLU A 67 -6.96 -1.14 3.86
CA GLU A 67 -6.10 -0.06 4.32
C GLU A 67 -5.25 -0.56 5.46
N LEU A 68 -3.99 -0.14 5.48
CA LEU A 68 -3.15 -0.37 6.65
C LEU A 68 -2.39 0.92 6.98
N HIS A 69 -1.85 0.97 8.19
CA HIS A 69 -1.08 2.11 8.68
C HIS A 69 0.39 1.72 8.71
N ILE A 70 1.18 2.28 7.78
CA ILE A 70 2.65 2.09 7.84
C ILE A 70 3.17 2.81 9.06
N ARG A 71 2.61 4.00 9.31
CA ARG A 71 2.78 4.81 10.52
C ARG A 71 1.41 5.32 10.91
N PRO A 72 1.20 5.87 12.11
CA PRO A 72 -0.14 6.30 12.53
C PRO A 72 -0.88 7.18 11.54
N ASP A 73 -0.18 8.05 10.81
CA ASP A 73 -0.84 8.88 9.79
C ASP A 73 -0.18 8.70 8.43
N TRP A 74 0.31 7.50 8.14
CA TRP A 74 0.81 7.18 6.81
C TRP A 74 0.14 5.89 6.38
N LEU A 75 -0.86 6.02 5.51
CA LEU A 75 -1.74 4.94 5.12
C LEU A 75 -1.32 4.35 3.78
N LEU A 76 -1.64 3.09 3.60
CA LEU A 76 -1.53 2.42 2.30
C LEU A 76 -2.87 1.78 2.01
N ILE A 77 -3.48 2.17 0.88
CA ILE A 77 -4.71 1.54 0.39
C ILE A 77 -4.31 0.62 -0.74
N TYR A 78 -4.75 -0.63 -0.66
CA TYR A 78 -4.37 -1.65 -1.63
C TYR A 78 -5.51 -2.60 -1.88
N GLN A 79 -5.38 -3.41 -2.93
CA GLN A 79 -6.34 -4.45 -3.24
C GLN A 79 -5.60 -5.71 -3.66
N LYS A 80 -5.96 -6.85 -3.07
CA LYS A 80 -5.43 -8.14 -3.50
C LYS A 80 -6.45 -8.78 -4.42
N LYS A 81 -6.06 -9.00 -5.66
CA LYS A 81 -6.88 -9.68 -6.65
C LYS A 81 -6.42 -11.14 -6.67
N GLU A 82 -6.95 -11.92 -5.73
CA GLU A 82 -6.44 -13.26 -5.47
C GLU A 82 -6.53 -14.18 -6.66
N ASN A 83 -7.60 -14.06 -7.44
CA ASN A 83 -7.76 -14.90 -8.64
C ASN A 83 -6.66 -14.67 -9.67
N LEU A 84 -6.09 -13.47 -9.69
CA LEU A 84 -5.08 -13.07 -10.65
C LEU A 84 -3.69 -13.03 -10.05
N LEU A 85 -3.58 -13.25 -8.74
CA LEU A 85 -2.34 -13.10 -7.97
C LEU A 85 -1.71 -11.73 -8.21
N ILE A 86 -2.54 -10.69 -8.16
CA ILE A 86 -2.11 -9.29 -8.32
C ILE A 86 -2.34 -8.55 -7.01
N LEU A 87 -1.31 -7.82 -6.59
CA LEU A 87 -1.40 -6.88 -5.48
C LEU A 87 -1.37 -5.48 -6.10
N GLU A 88 -2.50 -4.79 -6.06
CA GLU A 88 -2.57 -3.43 -6.58
C GLU A 88 -2.38 -2.43 -5.46
N LEU A 89 -1.37 -1.58 -5.57
CA LEU A 89 -1.14 -0.49 -4.64
C LEU A 89 -1.88 0.72 -5.17
N SER A 90 -2.94 1.13 -4.46
CA SER A 90 -3.90 2.11 -4.98
C SER A 90 -3.60 3.54 -4.58
N ARG A 91 -3.33 3.79 -3.29
CA ARG A 91 -3.02 5.13 -2.79
C ARG A 91 -2.14 5.03 -1.54
N THR A 92 -1.34 6.05 -1.30
CA THR A 92 -0.65 6.20 -0.01
C THR A 92 -0.58 7.68 0.36
N GLY A 93 -0.60 7.96 1.66
CA GLY A 93 -0.58 9.33 2.15
C GLY A 93 -1.18 9.43 3.53
N THR A 94 -1.40 10.68 3.99
CA THR A 94 -2.05 10.92 5.27
C THR A 94 -3.56 10.78 5.13
N HIS A 95 -4.26 10.75 6.27
CA HIS A 95 -5.73 10.78 6.24
C HIS A 95 -6.23 11.98 5.46
N ALA A 96 -5.63 13.15 5.66
CA ALA A 96 -6.03 14.35 4.95
C ALA A 96 -5.81 14.22 3.45
N ASP A 97 -4.69 13.61 3.04
CA ASP A 97 -4.40 13.41 1.62
C ASP A 97 -5.44 12.53 0.94
N LEU A 98 -5.86 11.46 1.62
CA LEU A 98 -6.64 10.41 0.99
C LEU A 98 -8.14 10.58 1.17
N PHE A 99 -8.57 11.16 2.28
CA PHE A 99 -9.98 11.28 2.60
C PHE A 99 -10.47 12.72 2.73
N LYS A 100 -9.59 13.68 2.53
CA LYS A 100 -9.93 15.12 2.52
C LYS A 100 -10.69 15.55 3.76
N LYS A 101 -10.15 15.18 4.89
CA LYS A 101 -10.74 15.54 6.17
C LYS A 101 -10.11 16.78 6.79
#